data_79e5e3bd1113a507926da1ad8789adfb
#
_entry.id   79e5e3bd1113a507926da1ad8789adfb
#
_cell.length_a   1.000
_cell.length_b   1.000
_cell.length_c   1.000
_cell.angle_alpha   90.00
_cell.angle_beta   90.00
_cell.angle_gamma   90.00
#
_symmetry.space_group_name_H-M   'P 1'
#
loop_
_entity.id
_entity.type
_entity.pdbx_description
1 polymer ?
#
loop_
_entity_poly.entity_id
_entity_poly.type
_entity_poly.pdbx_seq_one_letter_code
_entity_poly.pdbx_strand_id
1 'polypeptide(L)'
;MSPTRPLMLYLVGQPGAGKSTLMAALTAGMPFVERKHPVAHLDYGDRVVQLGRHRSEFPGTDTLGMAAITPVTGWVRSNERPMVLLGEGDRLATPKFFDAGRAAGYEATVVGVAVDTMTIGARRNARTDWHPNEAWLRGRDTKSRKLCAAADLVVPGDDLERAMQEIDRLPVGDVLGGMRRP
;
A
#
# COMPACT_ATOMS: atom_id res chain seq x y z
N MET A 1 0.15 15.41 15.16
CA MET A 1 -1.13 15.19 15.89
C MET A 1 -1.62 13.79 15.58
N SER A 2 -1.96 12.98 16.59
CA SER A 2 -2.56 11.66 16.33
C SER A 2 -3.97 11.83 15.76
N PRO A 3 -4.36 11.05 14.75
CA PRO A 3 -5.70 11.14 14.18
C PRO A 3 -6.76 10.72 15.23
N THR A 4 -7.91 11.37 15.20
CA THR A 4 -9.04 11.04 16.08
C THR A 4 -9.73 9.73 15.70
N ARG A 5 -9.55 9.28 14.44
CA ARG A 5 -10.03 8.01 13.90
C ARG A 5 -8.87 7.24 13.29
N PRO A 6 -8.87 5.91 13.32
CA PRO A 6 -7.84 5.15 12.63
C PRO A 6 -7.99 5.33 11.10
N LEU A 7 -6.84 5.50 10.43
CA LEU A 7 -6.74 5.75 8.99
C LEU A 7 -6.09 4.54 8.28
N MET A 8 -6.60 4.16 7.11
CA MET A 8 -6.01 3.14 6.27
C MET A 8 -5.78 3.71 4.88
N LEU A 9 -4.55 3.66 4.40
CA LEU A 9 -4.18 3.95 3.02
C LEU A 9 -3.64 2.69 2.36
N TYR A 10 -4.26 2.28 1.25
CA TYR A 10 -3.82 1.10 0.54
C TYR A 10 -3.64 1.37 -0.96
N LEU A 11 -2.40 1.17 -1.45
CA LEU A 11 -2.07 1.38 -2.85
C LEU A 11 -2.29 0.11 -3.66
N VAL A 12 -3.12 0.20 -4.70
CA VAL A 12 -3.40 -0.87 -5.66
C VAL A 12 -2.96 -0.44 -7.06
N GLY A 13 -2.69 -1.39 -7.94
CA GLY A 13 -2.27 -1.10 -9.32
C GLY A 13 -1.41 -2.22 -9.88
N GLN A 14 -1.19 -2.17 -11.18
CA GLN A 14 -0.41 -3.19 -11.89
C GLN A 14 1.04 -3.29 -11.37
N PRO A 15 1.71 -4.46 -11.48
CA PRO A 15 3.15 -4.55 -11.29
C PRO A 15 3.88 -3.57 -12.22
N GLY A 16 4.75 -2.72 -11.66
CA GLY A 16 5.43 -1.66 -12.42
C GLY A 16 4.70 -0.30 -12.43
N ALA A 17 3.51 -0.18 -11.86
CA ALA A 17 2.75 1.08 -11.81
C ALA A 17 3.35 2.17 -10.91
N GLY A 18 4.36 1.87 -10.07
CA GLY A 18 5.00 2.88 -9.20
C GLY A 18 4.51 2.89 -7.76
N LYS A 19 3.68 1.94 -7.32
CA LYS A 19 3.16 1.85 -5.94
C LYS A 19 4.25 1.94 -4.87
N SER A 20 5.32 1.17 -5.03
CA SER A 20 6.41 1.11 -4.04
C SER A 20 7.24 2.39 -4.03
N THR A 21 7.40 3.05 -5.19
CA THR A 21 8.04 4.36 -5.28
C THR A 21 7.20 5.40 -4.54
N LEU A 22 5.89 5.38 -4.75
CA LEU A 22 4.95 6.27 -4.07
C LEU A 22 4.92 6.00 -2.56
N MET A 23 4.86 4.72 -2.14
CA MET A 23 4.91 4.37 -0.71
C MET A 23 6.21 4.81 -0.06
N ALA A 24 7.35 4.63 -0.74
CA ALA A 24 8.66 5.09 -0.25
C ALA A 24 8.71 6.62 -0.11
N ALA A 25 8.10 7.37 -1.03
CA ALA A 25 8.01 8.83 -0.94
C ALA A 25 7.10 9.28 0.22
N LEU A 26 5.98 8.58 0.43
CA LEU A 26 5.06 8.85 1.53
C LEU A 26 5.69 8.63 2.91
N THR A 27 6.66 7.73 3.01
CA THR A 27 7.34 7.39 4.27
C THR A 27 8.80 7.87 4.31
N ALA A 28 9.20 8.74 3.37
CA ALA A 28 10.57 9.23 3.25
C ALA A 28 11.02 9.98 4.52
N GLY A 29 12.21 9.66 5.01
CA GLY A 29 12.79 10.28 6.22
C GLY A 29 12.21 9.78 7.55
N MET A 30 11.17 8.96 7.53
CA MET A 30 10.60 8.38 8.74
C MET A 30 11.44 7.18 9.20
N PRO A 31 12.01 7.19 10.43
CA PRO A 31 12.70 6.03 10.97
C PRO A 31 11.69 4.91 11.22
N PHE A 32 12.11 3.65 11.04
CA PHE A 32 11.26 2.50 11.30
C PHE A 32 12.00 1.34 11.95
N VAL A 33 11.23 0.46 12.57
CA VAL A 33 11.68 -0.83 13.09
C VAL A 33 10.91 -1.94 12.40
N GLU A 34 11.63 -2.94 11.85
CA GLU A 34 10.97 -4.13 11.31
C GLU A 34 10.40 -5.01 12.43
N ARG A 35 9.14 -5.38 12.32
CA ARG A 35 8.42 -6.28 13.22
C ARG A 35 7.95 -7.52 12.47
N LYS A 36 7.83 -8.63 13.18
CA LYS A 36 7.37 -9.92 12.60
C LYS A 36 5.94 -10.27 13.02
N HIS A 37 5.49 -9.76 14.14
CA HIS A 37 4.18 -10.08 14.74
C HIS A 37 3.28 -8.85 14.80
N PRO A 38 1.95 -9.00 14.56
CA PRO A 38 1.24 -10.24 14.21
C PRO A 38 1.53 -10.73 12.78
N VAL A 39 2.03 -9.87 11.92
CA VAL A 39 2.56 -10.15 10.57
C VAL A 39 3.80 -9.29 10.36
N ALA A 40 4.59 -9.57 9.33
CA ALA A 40 5.72 -8.71 8.98
C ALA A 40 5.24 -7.30 8.61
N HIS A 41 5.81 -6.29 9.27
CA HIS A 41 5.48 -4.89 9.06
C HIS A 41 6.64 -3.96 9.44
N LEU A 42 6.56 -2.72 9.01
CA LEU A 42 7.43 -1.62 9.39
C LEU A 42 6.66 -0.75 10.38
N ASP A 43 7.22 -0.56 11.55
CA ASP A 43 6.68 0.26 12.64
C ASP A 43 7.44 1.59 12.66
N TYR A 44 6.76 2.68 12.29
CA TYR A 44 7.32 4.03 12.24
C TYR A 44 7.13 4.81 13.55
N GLY A 45 6.65 4.15 14.61
CA GLY A 45 6.25 4.81 15.85
C GLY A 45 4.86 5.45 15.76
N ASP A 46 4.41 6.05 16.87
CA ASP A 46 3.10 6.71 16.99
C ASP A 46 1.91 5.92 16.41
N ARG A 47 2.01 4.58 16.43
CA ARG A 47 1.03 3.64 15.87
C ARG A 47 0.83 3.79 14.36
N VAL A 48 1.86 4.27 13.64
CA VAL A 48 1.92 4.27 12.16
C VAL A 48 2.65 3.02 11.69
N VAL A 49 2.00 2.23 10.87
CA VAL A 49 2.50 0.92 10.44
C VAL A 49 2.32 0.74 8.94
N GLN A 50 3.34 0.21 8.28
CA GLN A 50 3.26 -0.26 6.90
C GLN A 50 3.33 -1.78 6.86
N LEU A 51 2.33 -2.42 6.27
CA LEU A 51 2.27 -3.88 6.11
C LEU A 51 3.30 -4.38 5.10
N GLY A 52 3.97 -5.48 5.46
CA GLY A 52 5.01 -6.10 4.63
C GLY A 52 6.40 -5.56 4.94
N ARG A 53 7.33 -5.72 3.99
CA ARG A 53 8.73 -5.34 4.13
C ARG A 53 9.23 -4.58 2.91
N HIS A 54 10.29 -3.80 3.09
CA HIS A 54 11.08 -3.31 1.97
C HIS A 54 11.92 -4.47 1.40
N ARG A 55 11.66 -4.84 0.15
CA ARG A 55 12.46 -5.78 -0.62
C ARG A 55 12.53 -5.31 -2.07
N SER A 56 13.62 -5.65 -2.77
CA SER A 56 13.85 -5.23 -4.15
C SER A 56 12.86 -5.85 -5.14
N GLU A 57 12.49 -7.11 -4.96
CA GLU A 57 11.66 -7.83 -5.94
C GLU A 57 10.16 -7.65 -5.74
N PHE A 58 9.68 -7.86 -4.51
CA PHE A 58 8.27 -7.80 -4.15
C PHE A 58 8.09 -7.05 -2.83
N PRO A 59 8.05 -5.71 -2.84
CA PRO A 59 7.86 -4.92 -1.63
C PRO A 59 6.42 -4.98 -1.11
N GLY A 60 6.23 -4.44 0.08
CA GLY A 60 4.92 -4.30 0.69
C GLY A 60 4.28 -5.63 1.05
N THR A 61 2.96 -5.73 0.89
CA THR A 61 2.19 -6.90 1.32
C THR A 61 2.48 -8.16 0.51
N ASP A 62 3.11 -8.06 -0.65
CA ASP A 62 3.52 -9.23 -1.44
C ASP A 62 4.65 -10.03 -0.78
N THR A 63 5.33 -9.45 0.23
CA THR A 63 6.28 -10.17 1.11
C THR A 63 5.60 -11.06 2.15
N LEU A 64 4.29 -10.92 2.36
CA LEU A 64 3.53 -11.68 3.35
C LEU A 64 3.17 -13.07 2.84
N GLY A 65 3.05 -14.02 3.77
CA GLY A 65 2.57 -15.36 3.45
C GLY A 65 1.11 -15.39 2.95
N MET A 66 0.73 -16.48 2.29
CA MET A 66 -0.63 -16.63 1.73
C MET A 66 -1.74 -16.52 2.79
N ALA A 67 -1.46 -16.96 4.03
CA ALA A 67 -2.42 -16.93 5.13
C ALA A 67 -2.47 -15.59 5.89
N ALA A 68 -1.74 -14.55 5.46
CA ALA A 68 -1.61 -13.29 6.19
C ALA A 68 -2.94 -12.54 6.40
N ILE A 69 -3.95 -12.79 5.57
CA ILE A 69 -5.25 -12.12 5.66
C ILE A 69 -5.91 -12.32 7.05
N THR A 70 -5.80 -13.49 7.62
CA THR A 70 -6.42 -13.82 8.92
C THR A 70 -5.78 -13.07 10.09
N PRO A 71 -4.45 -13.16 10.32
CA PRO A 71 -3.83 -12.42 11.41
C PRO A 71 -3.91 -10.90 11.23
N VAL A 72 -3.80 -10.36 10.00
CA VAL A 72 -3.98 -8.91 9.76
C VAL A 72 -5.41 -8.47 10.08
N THR A 73 -6.41 -9.22 9.65
CA THR A 73 -7.82 -8.91 9.94
C THR A 73 -8.10 -8.95 11.45
N GLY A 74 -7.52 -9.91 12.17
CA GLY A 74 -7.59 -9.96 13.64
C GLY A 74 -6.96 -8.73 14.29
N TRP A 75 -5.79 -8.33 13.79
CA TRP A 75 -5.07 -7.17 14.33
C TRP A 75 -5.82 -5.85 14.13
N VAL A 76 -6.35 -5.58 12.93
CA VAL A 76 -7.10 -4.34 12.67
C VAL A 76 -8.39 -4.23 13.52
N ARG A 77 -8.89 -5.35 14.03
CA ARG A 77 -10.05 -5.40 14.94
C ARG A 77 -9.69 -5.33 16.42
N SER A 78 -8.42 -5.44 16.77
CA SER A 78 -7.97 -5.45 18.17
C SER A 78 -7.82 -4.04 18.74
N ASN A 79 -7.70 -3.93 20.06
CA ASN A 79 -7.39 -2.66 20.73
C ASN A 79 -5.95 -2.18 20.49
N GLU A 80 -5.05 -3.09 20.06
CA GLU A 80 -3.65 -2.82 19.71
C GLU A 80 -3.47 -2.45 18.22
N ARG A 81 -4.57 -2.26 17.49
CA ARG A 81 -4.52 -1.90 16.07
C ARG A 81 -3.74 -0.61 15.83
N PRO A 82 -3.04 -0.48 14.69
CA PRO A 82 -2.43 0.79 14.28
C PRO A 82 -3.46 1.91 14.18
N MET A 83 -3.03 3.15 14.40
CA MET A 83 -3.85 4.33 14.11
C MET A 83 -3.72 4.75 12.64
N VAL A 84 -2.57 4.50 12.03
CA VAL A 84 -2.38 4.63 10.59
C VAL A 84 -1.85 3.32 10.05
N LEU A 85 -2.59 2.73 9.12
CA LEU A 85 -2.24 1.48 8.46
C LEU A 85 -1.97 1.74 6.99
N LEU A 86 -0.72 1.55 6.58
CA LEU A 86 -0.29 1.68 5.21
C LEU A 86 -0.13 0.30 4.57
N GLY A 87 -0.50 0.17 3.31
CA GLY A 87 -0.31 -1.07 2.57
C GLY A 87 -0.17 -0.85 1.07
N GLU A 88 0.54 -1.74 0.42
CA GLU A 88 0.63 -1.80 -1.04
C GLU A 88 0.75 -3.24 -1.52
N GLY A 89 0.36 -3.50 -2.76
CA GLY A 89 0.50 -4.82 -3.39
C GLY A 89 -0.79 -5.62 -3.38
N ASP A 90 -0.69 -6.86 -3.87
CA ASP A 90 -1.86 -7.68 -4.23
C ASP A 90 -2.31 -8.63 -3.12
N ARG A 91 -1.41 -8.95 -2.17
CA ARG A 91 -1.65 -10.03 -1.19
C ARG A 91 -2.88 -9.81 -0.33
N LEU A 92 -3.04 -8.58 0.16
CA LEU A 92 -4.16 -8.17 1.01
C LEU A 92 -5.20 -7.32 0.26
N ALA A 93 -4.97 -6.97 -1.00
CA ALA A 93 -5.89 -6.16 -1.81
C ALA A 93 -7.15 -6.97 -2.16
N THR A 94 -8.04 -7.08 -1.20
CA THR A 94 -9.32 -7.81 -1.32
C THR A 94 -10.44 -7.03 -0.65
N PRO A 95 -11.69 -7.12 -1.17
CA PRO A 95 -12.85 -6.52 -0.50
C PRO A 95 -12.94 -6.93 0.96
N LYS A 96 -12.73 -8.23 1.26
CA LYS A 96 -12.76 -8.77 2.64
C LYS A 96 -11.84 -8.01 3.60
N PHE A 97 -10.63 -7.64 3.16
CA PHE A 97 -9.68 -6.89 3.99
C PHE A 97 -10.13 -5.45 4.20
N PHE A 98 -10.55 -4.78 3.13
CA PHE A 98 -11.01 -3.38 3.22
C PHE A 98 -12.29 -3.25 4.04
N ASP A 99 -13.24 -4.17 3.87
CA ASP A 99 -14.48 -4.21 4.67
C ASP A 99 -14.19 -4.49 6.14
N ALA A 100 -13.21 -5.36 6.44
CA ALA A 100 -12.78 -5.60 7.83
C ALA A 100 -12.18 -4.34 8.46
N GLY A 101 -11.39 -3.56 7.71
CA GLY A 101 -10.87 -2.27 8.16
C GLY A 101 -11.99 -1.27 8.43
N ARG A 102 -12.90 -1.09 7.47
CA ARG A 102 -14.05 -0.18 7.63
C ARG A 102 -14.94 -0.57 8.82
N ALA A 103 -15.23 -1.87 8.96
CA ALA A 103 -16.00 -2.39 10.11
C ALA A 103 -15.28 -2.21 11.45
N ALA A 104 -13.95 -2.14 11.45
CA ALA A 104 -13.15 -1.81 12.63
C ALA A 104 -13.02 -0.30 12.89
N GLY A 105 -13.70 0.53 12.10
CA GLY A 105 -13.75 1.99 12.26
C GLY A 105 -12.64 2.75 11.55
N TYR A 106 -11.85 2.10 10.68
CA TYR A 106 -10.89 2.81 9.84
C TYR A 106 -11.61 3.67 8.79
N GLU A 107 -11.16 4.90 8.64
CA GLU A 107 -11.38 5.65 7.42
C GLU A 107 -10.40 5.11 6.37
N ALA A 108 -10.91 4.19 5.53
CA ALA A 108 -10.10 3.43 4.60
C ALA A 108 -10.16 4.06 3.20
N THR A 109 -9.01 4.47 2.70
CA THR A 109 -8.85 4.98 1.34
C THR A 109 -8.01 4.00 0.51
N VAL A 110 -8.60 3.46 -0.53
CA VAL A 110 -7.92 2.63 -1.54
C VAL A 110 -7.51 3.54 -2.70
N VAL A 111 -6.22 3.63 -2.96
CA VAL A 111 -5.67 4.48 -4.03
C VAL A 111 -5.19 3.60 -5.18
N GLY A 112 -5.79 3.78 -6.35
CA GLY A 112 -5.36 3.19 -7.60
C GLY A 112 -4.18 3.96 -8.18
N VAL A 113 -3.04 3.30 -8.39
CA VAL A 113 -1.88 3.89 -9.08
C VAL A 113 -1.94 3.44 -10.53
N ALA A 114 -2.23 4.39 -11.42
CA ALA A 114 -2.45 4.15 -12.85
C ALA A 114 -1.30 4.68 -13.69
N VAL A 115 -0.91 3.89 -14.68
CA VAL A 115 0.10 4.24 -15.71
C VAL A 115 -0.32 3.61 -17.01
N ASP A 116 0.05 4.22 -18.12
CA ASP A 116 -0.22 3.65 -19.43
C ASP A 116 0.49 2.31 -19.66
N THR A 117 -0.05 1.50 -20.58
CA THR A 117 0.44 0.14 -20.84
C THR A 117 1.87 0.11 -21.39
N MET A 118 2.27 1.13 -22.16
CA MET A 118 3.62 1.19 -22.74
C MET A 118 4.66 1.45 -21.66
N THR A 119 4.40 2.41 -20.78
CA THR A 119 5.26 2.72 -19.64
C THR A 119 5.40 1.51 -18.69
N ILE A 120 4.31 0.79 -18.41
CA ILE A 120 4.36 -0.45 -17.62
C ILE A 120 5.24 -1.49 -18.31
N GLY A 121 5.07 -1.70 -19.61
CA GLY A 121 5.88 -2.63 -20.40
C GLY A 121 7.37 -2.30 -20.34
N ALA A 122 7.73 -1.03 -20.56
CA ALA A 122 9.11 -0.57 -20.48
C ALA A 122 9.72 -0.78 -19.09
N ARG A 123 9.00 -0.45 -18.02
CA ARG A 123 9.45 -0.65 -16.63
C ARG A 123 9.62 -2.13 -16.26
N ARG A 124 8.75 -3.02 -16.77
CA ARG A 124 8.87 -4.47 -16.57
C ARG A 124 10.10 -5.02 -17.29
N ASN A 125 10.32 -4.62 -18.53
CA ASN A 125 11.46 -5.07 -19.34
C ASN A 125 12.82 -4.59 -18.79
N ALA A 126 12.85 -3.43 -18.12
CA ALA A 126 14.05 -2.92 -17.47
C ALA A 126 14.46 -3.71 -16.22
N ARG A 127 13.61 -4.58 -15.69
CA ARG A 127 13.94 -5.47 -14.56
C ARG A 127 14.55 -6.75 -15.09
N THR A 128 15.86 -6.80 -15.15
CA THR A 128 16.64 -7.90 -15.77
C THR A 128 16.42 -9.27 -15.15
N ASP A 129 16.03 -9.34 -13.88
CA ASP A 129 15.91 -10.60 -13.11
C ASP A 129 14.46 -11.08 -12.95
N TRP A 130 13.51 -10.44 -13.62
CA TRP A 130 12.09 -10.72 -13.44
C TRP A 130 11.45 -11.25 -14.75
N HIS A 131 11.26 -12.56 -14.81
CA HIS A 131 10.61 -13.25 -15.94
C HIS A 131 9.34 -13.95 -15.52
N PRO A 132 8.25 -13.21 -15.25
CA PRO A 132 7.01 -13.81 -14.83
C PRO A 132 6.31 -14.54 -15.98
N ASN A 133 5.62 -15.63 -15.63
CA ASN A 133 4.74 -16.32 -16.58
C ASN A 133 3.64 -15.37 -17.07
N GLU A 134 3.38 -15.34 -18.38
CA GLU A 134 2.38 -14.48 -19.01
C GLU A 134 0.95 -14.68 -18.46
N ALA A 135 0.56 -15.92 -18.13
CA ALA A 135 -0.76 -16.21 -17.55
C ALA A 135 -0.90 -15.56 -16.17
N TRP A 136 0.16 -15.59 -15.36
CA TRP A 136 0.22 -14.92 -14.08
C TRP A 136 0.12 -13.40 -14.23
N LEU A 137 0.83 -12.80 -15.20
CA LEU A 137 0.74 -11.38 -15.52
C LEU A 137 -0.67 -10.98 -15.91
N ARG A 138 -1.31 -11.71 -16.83
CA ARG A 138 -2.69 -11.43 -17.27
C ARG A 138 -3.67 -11.47 -16.10
N GLY A 139 -3.53 -12.44 -15.19
CA GLY A 139 -4.35 -12.55 -13.99
C GLY A 139 -4.19 -11.34 -13.06
N ARG A 140 -2.94 -10.94 -12.83
CA ARG A 140 -2.60 -9.76 -12.02
C ARG A 140 -3.10 -8.46 -12.65
N ASP A 141 -2.92 -8.29 -13.95
CA ASP A 141 -3.38 -7.11 -14.69
C ASP A 141 -4.91 -6.97 -14.64
N THR A 142 -5.62 -8.08 -14.78
CA THR A 142 -7.10 -8.09 -14.68
C THR A 142 -7.56 -7.72 -13.28
N LYS A 143 -6.95 -8.31 -12.24
CA LYS A 143 -7.26 -8.00 -10.84
C LYS A 143 -6.96 -6.53 -10.53
N SER A 144 -5.77 -6.05 -10.90
CA SER A 144 -5.34 -4.67 -10.65
C SER A 144 -6.25 -3.65 -11.31
N ARG A 145 -6.67 -3.90 -12.57
CA ARG A 145 -7.63 -3.02 -13.26
C ARG A 145 -8.97 -2.92 -12.54
N LYS A 146 -9.51 -4.06 -12.07
CA LYS A 146 -10.75 -4.09 -11.28
C LYS A 146 -10.59 -3.31 -9.97
N LEU A 147 -9.46 -3.48 -9.28
CA LEU A 147 -9.19 -2.76 -8.03
C LEU A 147 -9.02 -1.26 -8.25
N CYS A 148 -8.31 -0.83 -9.30
CA CYS A 148 -8.19 0.59 -9.65
C CYS A 148 -9.54 1.20 -10.06
N ALA A 149 -10.37 0.47 -10.78
CA ALA A 149 -11.71 0.94 -11.16
C ALA A 149 -12.66 1.09 -9.96
N ALA A 150 -12.40 0.36 -8.87
CA ALA A 150 -13.16 0.43 -7.62
C ALA A 150 -12.44 1.25 -6.53
N ALA A 151 -11.32 1.90 -6.85
CA ALA A 151 -10.54 2.70 -5.90
C ALA A 151 -11.27 4.01 -5.56
N ASP A 152 -11.07 4.48 -4.33
CA ASP A 152 -11.65 5.73 -3.84
C ASP A 152 -10.97 6.95 -4.50
N LEU A 153 -9.69 6.80 -4.90
CA LEU A 153 -8.90 7.81 -5.60
C LEU A 153 -7.99 7.11 -6.64
N VAL A 154 -7.77 7.74 -7.79
CA VAL A 154 -6.79 7.27 -8.78
C VAL A 154 -5.74 8.35 -8.99
N VAL A 155 -4.46 7.98 -8.85
CA VAL A 155 -3.31 8.87 -9.02
C VAL A 155 -2.39 8.39 -10.15
N PRO A 156 -1.66 9.30 -10.83
CA PRO A 156 -0.71 8.93 -11.85
C PRO A 156 0.53 8.25 -11.23
N GLY A 157 0.94 7.11 -11.76
CA GLY A 157 2.14 6.40 -11.29
C GLY A 157 3.43 6.79 -12.03
N ASP A 158 3.34 7.66 -13.02
CA ASP A 158 4.44 8.26 -13.79
C ASP A 158 4.72 9.71 -13.37
N ASP A 159 3.86 10.31 -12.56
CA ASP A 159 4.01 11.64 -11.98
C ASP A 159 3.94 11.53 -10.44
N LEU A 160 5.11 11.32 -9.83
CA LEU A 160 5.22 11.13 -8.38
C LEU A 160 4.78 12.38 -7.61
N GLU A 161 5.13 13.57 -8.10
CA GLU A 161 4.82 14.83 -7.43
C GLU A 161 3.30 15.04 -7.35
N ARG A 162 2.62 14.86 -8.49
CA ARG A 162 1.16 14.96 -8.56
C ARG A 162 0.48 13.89 -7.70
N ALA A 163 0.98 12.65 -7.73
CA ALA A 163 0.45 11.58 -6.90
C ALA A 163 0.57 11.89 -5.41
N MET A 164 1.70 12.44 -4.97
CA MET A 164 1.92 12.91 -3.60
C MET A 164 0.97 14.04 -3.22
N GLN A 165 0.81 15.05 -4.08
CA GLN A 165 -0.11 16.18 -3.85
C GLN A 165 -1.57 15.72 -3.64
N GLU A 166 -2.03 14.73 -4.40
CA GLU A 166 -3.38 14.19 -4.24
C GLU A 166 -3.54 13.43 -2.91
N ILE A 167 -2.52 12.67 -2.49
CA ILE A 167 -2.56 11.96 -1.21
C ILE A 167 -2.41 12.91 -0.02
N ASP A 168 -1.61 13.95 -0.15
CA ASP A 168 -1.41 14.95 0.91
C ASP A 168 -2.71 15.74 1.24
N ARG A 169 -3.73 15.71 0.36
CA ARG A 169 -5.07 16.25 0.64
C ARG A 169 -5.97 15.32 1.46
N LEU A 170 -5.56 14.08 1.64
CA LEU A 170 -6.30 13.10 2.44
C LEU A 170 -5.92 13.23 3.94
N PRO A 171 -6.79 12.82 4.88
CA PRO A 171 -6.46 12.84 6.32
C PRO A 171 -5.18 12.09 6.66
N VAL A 172 -4.86 11.02 5.94
CA VAL A 172 -3.61 10.28 6.10
C VAL A 172 -2.39 11.10 5.67
N GLY A 173 -2.53 11.94 4.65
CA GLY A 173 -1.47 12.84 4.16
C GLY A 173 -1.06 13.85 5.22
N ASP A 174 -1.99 14.43 5.93
CA ASP A 174 -1.72 15.37 7.05
C ASP A 174 -0.87 14.71 8.14
N VAL A 175 -1.20 13.46 8.52
CA VAL A 175 -0.44 12.71 9.53
C VAL A 175 0.97 12.40 9.05
N LEU A 176 1.11 11.85 7.85
CA LEU A 176 2.42 11.49 7.27
C LEU A 176 3.27 12.75 7.02
N GLY A 177 2.65 13.83 6.54
CA GLY A 177 3.32 15.11 6.33
C GLY A 177 3.91 15.69 7.62
N GLY A 178 3.19 15.55 8.74
CA GLY A 178 3.68 15.93 10.06
C GLY A 178 4.88 15.09 10.54
N MET A 179 4.95 13.82 10.19
CA MET A 179 6.04 12.90 10.56
C MET A 179 7.27 13.02 9.66
N ARG A 180 7.10 13.45 8.40
CA ARG A 180 8.19 13.66 7.43
C ARG A 180 8.96 14.97 7.67
N ARG A 181 8.43 15.91 8.45
CA ARG A 181 9.11 17.16 8.77
C ARG A 181 10.19 16.90 9.81
N PRO A 182 11.44 17.37 9.58
CA PRO A 182 12.51 17.29 10.54
C PRO A 182 12.24 18.14 11.80
#